data_7b8446e387b090bb899f73c513596600
#
_entry.id   7b8446e387b090bb899f73c513596600
#
_cell.length_a   1.000
_cell.length_b   1.000
_cell.length_c   1.000
_cell.angle_alpha   90.00
_cell.angle_beta   90.00
_cell.angle_gamma   90.00
#
_symmetry.space_group_name_H-M   'P 1'
#
loop_
_entity.id
_entity.type
_entity.pdbx_description
1 polymer ?
#
loop_
_entity_poly.entity_id
_entity_poly.type
_entity_poly.pdbx_seq_one_letter_code
_entity_poly.pdbx_strand_id
1 'polypeptide(L)'
;GSERAKGFGGKIFVYKKEGSSAVRLANLSKVSEGDVLQVSYVSSGFSYGYIFSVDGNGHCTQHFPEKGKEPGLLTGKGEIALDYAYKLDNAPSFERFFFISSKDSFSRKNLDAFFDQIDLNARDSIDSLASYLPSALEVHDVFLVK
;
A
#
# COMPACT_ATOMS: atom_id res chain seq x y z
N GLY A 1 6.22 -18.32 -15.30
CA GLY A 1 5.81 -17.88 -15.35
C GLY A 1 5.13 -17.82 -15.22
N SER A 2 5.28 -17.99 -15.05
CA SER A 2 4.64 -17.87 -15.00
C SER A 2 3.92 -17.21 -14.78
N GLU A 3 3.76 -17.49 -15.03
CA GLU A 3 3.12 -16.55 -15.07
C GLU A 3 2.42 -16.34 -13.88
N ARG A 4 2.77 -15.34 -13.19
CA ARG A 4 2.06 -14.95 -12.14
C ARG A 4 0.79 -14.52 -12.65
N ALA A 5 -0.20 -15.21 -12.36
CA ALA A 5 -1.48 -14.87 -12.90
C ALA A 5 -1.93 -13.56 -12.32
N LYS A 6 -2.31 -12.65 -13.15
CA LYS A 6 -2.83 -11.39 -12.69
C LYS A 6 -4.13 -11.63 -11.98
N GLY A 7 -4.32 -10.94 -10.86
CA GLY A 7 -5.54 -11.06 -10.08
C GLY A 7 -5.52 -12.13 -9.05
N PHE A 8 -4.45 -12.94 -9.00
CA PHE A 8 -4.37 -13.94 -7.96
C PHE A 8 -3.81 -13.40 -6.67
N GLY A 9 -3.09 -12.32 -6.67
CA GLY A 9 -2.58 -11.73 -5.46
C GLY A 9 -3.57 -10.81 -4.79
N GLY A 10 -3.15 -10.23 -3.68
CA GLY A 10 -3.95 -9.21 -3.03
C GLY A 10 -4.10 -7.97 -3.90
N LYS A 11 -4.98 -7.08 -3.49
CA LYS A 11 -5.19 -5.82 -4.19
C LYS A 11 -5.30 -4.70 -3.18
N ILE A 12 -4.91 -3.50 -3.58
CA ILE A 12 -5.08 -2.30 -2.77
C ILE A 12 -5.85 -1.27 -3.58
N PHE A 13 -6.76 -0.58 -2.91
CA PHE A 13 -7.55 0.47 -3.51
C PHE A 13 -7.48 1.72 -2.65
N VAL A 14 -7.43 2.87 -3.30
CA VAL A 14 -7.46 4.16 -2.61
C VAL A 14 -8.59 4.96 -3.22
N TYR A 15 -9.45 5.48 -2.35
CA TYR A 15 -10.59 6.30 -2.74
C TYR A 15 -10.40 7.69 -2.17
N LYS A 16 -10.85 8.68 -2.92
CA LYS A 16 -10.89 10.06 -2.44
C LYS A 16 -12.33 10.40 -2.11
N LYS A 17 -12.55 10.91 -0.91
CA LYS A 17 -13.89 11.31 -0.47
C LYS A 17 -14.29 12.59 -1.15
N GLU A 18 -15.51 12.60 -1.70
CA GLU A 18 -16.07 13.78 -2.35
C GLU A 18 -17.53 13.91 -1.89
N GLY A 19 -17.75 14.76 -0.88
CA GLY A 19 -19.05 14.90 -0.27
C GLY A 19 -19.47 13.58 0.38
N SER A 20 -20.62 13.06 -0.01
CA SER A 20 -21.14 11.81 0.53
C SER A 20 -20.70 10.59 -0.29
N SER A 21 -19.89 10.79 -1.34
CA SER A 21 -19.44 9.69 -2.17
C SER A 21 -17.92 9.56 -2.10
N ALA A 22 -17.39 8.57 -2.79
CA ALA A 22 -15.95 8.34 -2.86
C ALA A 22 -15.60 7.94 -4.29
N VAL A 23 -14.47 8.45 -4.77
CA VAL A 23 -14.00 8.18 -6.13
C VAL A 23 -12.74 7.33 -6.03
N ARG A 24 -12.74 6.19 -6.72
CA ARG A 24 -11.58 5.33 -6.75
C ARG A 24 -10.49 5.97 -7.61
N LEU A 25 -9.27 6.00 -7.06
CA LEU A 25 -8.13 6.61 -7.73
C LEU A 25 -7.32 5.56 -8.46
N ALA A 26 -6.82 5.91 -9.63
CA ALA A 26 -5.91 5.07 -10.40
C ALA A 26 -4.48 5.55 -10.16
N ASN A 27 -3.50 4.76 -10.62
CA ASN A 27 -2.12 5.21 -10.62
C ASN A 27 -2.00 6.53 -11.34
N LEU A 28 -1.21 7.43 -10.77
CA LEU A 28 -0.92 8.77 -11.28
C LEU A 28 -2.12 9.70 -11.22
N SER A 29 -3.19 9.32 -10.54
CA SER A 29 -4.28 10.26 -10.24
C SER A 29 -3.73 11.41 -9.42
N LYS A 30 -4.27 12.60 -9.67
CA LYS A 30 -3.84 13.81 -8.98
C LYS A 30 -4.59 13.96 -7.67
N VAL A 31 -3.85 14.31 -6.62
CA VAL A 31 -4.41 14.58 -5.29
C VAL A 31 -3.82 15.89 -4.78
N SER A 32 -4.41 16.42 -3.73
CA SER A 32 -3.99 17.70 -3.16
C SER A 32 -4.01 17.66 -1.64
N GLU A 33 -3.28 18.58 -1.03
CA GLU A 33 -3.34 18.77 0.41
C GLU A 33 -4.79 18.93 0.85
N GLY A 34 -5.15 18.26 1.94
CA GLY A 34 -6.50 18.31 2.48
C GLY A 34 -7.43 17.24 1.94
N ASP A 35 -7.07 16.57 0.86
CA ASP A 35 -7.88 15.46 0.36
C ASP A 35 -7.94 14.36 1.42
N VAL A 36 -9.11 13.76 1.57
CA VAL A 36 -9.33 12.67 2.53
C VAL A 36 -9.42 11.37 1.75
N LEU A 37 -8.52 10.46 2.07
CA LEU A 37 -8.40 9.18 1.36
C LEU A 37 -8.89 8.04 2.22
N GLN A 38 -9.52 7.07 1.60
CA GLN A 38 -9.94 5.83 2.23
C GLN A 38 -9.22 4.69 1.52
N VAL A 39 -8.52 3.85 2.30
CA VAL A 39 -7.77 2.73 1.78
C VAL A 39 -8.53 1.45 2.07
N SER A 40 -8.56 0.55 1.10
CA SER A 40 -9.12 -0.78 1.29
C SER A 40 -8.24 -1.81 0.61
N TYR A 41 -8.43 -3.08 0.97
CA TYR A 41 -7.66 -4.16 0.38
C TYR A 41 -8.54 -5.37 0.09
N VAL A 42 -8.03 -6.22 -0.80
CA VAL A 42 -8.60 -7.55 -1.03
C VAL A 42 -7.50 -8.55 -0.74
N SER A 43 -7.76 -9.50 0.16
CA SER A 43 -6.73 -10.45 0.58
C SER A 43 -6.46 -11.54 -0.45
N SER A 44 -7.45 -11.94 -1.21
CA SER A 44 -7.34 -12.99 -2.25
C SER A 44 -6.69 -14.28 -1.72
N GLY A 45 -7.07 -14.66 -0.50
CA GLY A 45 -6.54 -15.88 0.11
C GLY A 45 -5.22 -15.73 0.83
N PHE A 46 -4.60 -14.56 0.79
CA PHE A 46 -3.41 -14.29 1.58
C PHE A 46 -3.82 -13.99 3.02
N SER A 47 -2.95 -14.34 3.95
CA SER A 47 -3.31 -14.33 5.37
C SER A 47 -2.68 -13.18 6.15
N TYR A 48 -1.55 -12.65 5.69
CA TYR A 48 -0.80 -11.62 6.42
C TYR A 48 -0.49 -10.45 5.52
N GLY A 49 -0.54 -9.26 6.08
CA GLY A 49 -0.30 -8.08 5.27
C GLY A 49 0.19 -6.88 6.05
N TYR A 50 0.67 -5.89 5.28
CA TYR A 50 1.22 -4.66 5.81
C TYR A 50 0.92 -3.57 4.79
N ILE A 51 0.28 -2.47 5.24
CA ILE A 51 -0.04 -1.36 4.35
C ILE A 51 0.61 -0.10 4.91
N PHE A 52 1.32 0.62 4.06
CA PHE A 52 1.95 1.87 4.45
C PHE A 52 1.99 2.81 3.25
N SER A 53 2.25 4.08 3.51
CA SER A 53 2.45 5.06 2.45
C SER A 53 3.74 5.83 2.67
N VAL A 54 4.27 6.39 1.58
CA VAL A 54 5.45 7.23 1.59
C VAL A 54 5.11 8.49 0.81
N ASP A 55 5.47 9.65 1.35
CA ASP A 55 5.20 10.92 0.69
C ASP A 55 6.46 11.54 0.09
N GLY A 56 6.31 12.69 -0.55
CA GLY A 56 7.41 13.36 -1.24
C GLY A 56 8.50 13.88 -0.32
N ASN A 57 8.26 13.92 0.99
CA ASN A 57 9.28 14.27 1.98
C ASN A 57 10.01 13.04 2.51
N GLY A 58 9.66 11.85 2.00
CA GLY A 58 10.25 10.61 2.48
C GLY A 58 9.64 10.12 3.78
N HIS A 59 8.54 10.73 4.21
CA HIS A 59 7.88 10.32 5.45
C HIS A 59 7.03 9.08 5.21
N CYS A 60 7.21 8.07 6.05
CA CYS A 60 6.51 6.79 5.93
C CYS A 60 5.45 6.69 7.02
N THR A 61 4.23 6.33 6.63
CA THR A 61 3.11 6.17 7.56
C THR A 61 2.56 4.76 7.45
N GLN A 62 2.48 4.06 8.58
CA GLN A 62 1.86 2.73 8.61
C GLN A 62 0.35 2.89 8.75
N HIS A 63 -0.40 2.18 7.91
CA HIS A 63 -1.85 2.20 7.91
C HIS A 63 -2.45 0.88 8.39
N PHE A 64 -1.78 -0.23 8.15
CA PHE A 64 -2.25 -1.53 8.60
C PHE A 64 -1.05 -2.45 8.90
N PRO A 65 -1.01 -3.12 10.04
CA PRO A 65 -2.03 -3.07 11.09
C PRO A 65 -2.05 -1.70 11.76
N GLU A 66 -3.17 -1.41 12.43
CA GLU A 66 -3.32 -0.11 13.08
C GLU A 66 -2.35 0.04 14.25
N LYS A 67 -2.07 -1.06 14.95
CA LYS A 67 -1.16 -1.05 16.09
C LYS A 67 -0.10 -2.12 15.92
N GLY A 68 1.06 -1.87 16.52
CA GLY A 68 2.16 -2.81 16.45
C GLY A 68 2.96 -2.61 15.19
N LYS A 69 4.09 -3.29 15.10
CA LYS A 69 5.01 -3.14 13.97
C LYS A 69 5.05 -4.36 13.06
N GLU A 70 4.49 -5.47 13.51
CA GLU A 70 4.52 -6.71 12.74
C GLU A 70 3.31 -6.79 11.82
N PRO A 71 3.41 -7.52 10.71
CA PRO A 71 2.29 -7.67 9.79
C PRO A 71 1.05 -8.19 10.50
N GLY A 72 -0.11 -7.72 10.04
CA GLY A 72 -1.37 -8.10 10.62
C GLY A 72 -2.07 -9.20 9.85
N LEU A 73 -3.09 -9.78 10.47
CA LEU A 73 -3.93 -10.78 9.81
C LEU A 73 -4.89 -10.09 8.86
N LEU A 74 -4.92 -10.58 7.63
CA LEU A 74 -5.88 -10.12 6.64
C LEU A 74 -7.17 -10.90 6.84
N THR A 75 -8.29 -10.22 6.73
CA THR A 75 -9.58 -10.83 7.02
C THR A 75 -10.52 -10.72 5.85
N GLY A 76 -11.57 -11.50 5.92
CA GLY A 76 -12.73 -11.32 5.09
C GLY A 76 -12.57 -11.80 3.69
N LYS A 77 -13.68 -11.68 2.99
CA LYS A 77 -13.77 -11.90 1.57
C LYS A 77 -14.16 -10.57 0.95
N GLY A 78 -13.71 -10.36 -0.28
CA GLY A 78 -14.00 -9.11 -0.94
C GLY A 78 -13.17 -7.96 -0.39
N GLU A 79 -13.65 -6.77 -0.63
CA GLU A 79 -12.90 -5.55 -0.31
C GLU A 79 -13.15 -5.13 1.12
N ILE A 80 -12.07 -4.92 1.88
CA ILE A 80 -12.13 -4.55 3.29
C ILE A 80 -11.54 -3.16 3.45
N ALA A 81 -12.34 -2.22 3.89
CA ALA A 81 -11.89 -0.85 4.14
C ALA A 81 -11.16 -0.80 5.50
N LEU A 82 -10.08 -0.02 5.55
CA LEU A 82 -9.42 0.26 6.82
C LEU A 82 -10.33 1.13 7.69
N ASP A 83 -10.12 1.07 9.00
CA ASP A 83 -11.06 1.65 9.96
C ASP A 83 -11.06 3.18 9.98
N TYR A 84 -10.07 3.83 9.37
CA TYR A 84 -9.98 5.27 9.41
C TYR A 84 -9.58 5.83 8.05
N ALA A 85 -9.89 7.10 7.86
CA ALA A 85 -9.50 7.82 6.65
C ALA A 85 -8.17 8.54 6.89
N TYR A 86 -7.46 8.81 5.82
CA TYR A 86 -6.15 9.45 5.86
C TYR A 86 -6.23 10.79 5.14
N LYS A 87 -5.96 11.87 5.88
CA LYS A 87 -6.00 13.22 5.31
C LYS A 87 -4.60 13.61 4.85
N LEU A 88 -4.48 14.03 3.59
CA LEU A 88 -3.19 14.41 3.02
C LEU A 88 -2.73 15.74 3.59
N ASP A 89 -1.44 15.80 3.93
CA ASP A 89 -0.80 17.02 4.38
C ASP A 89 -0.18 17.78 3.20
N ASN A 90 0.76 18.67 3.47
CA ASN A 90 1.37 19.51 2.45
C ASN A 90 2.64 18.92 1.87
N ALA A 91 2.93 17.65 2.09
CA ALA A 91 4.11 17.03 1.49
C ALA A 91 4.01 17.12 -0.03
N PRO A 92 5.12 17.47 -0.71
CA PRO A 92 5.07 17.74 -2.14
C PRO A 92 5.17 16.47 -2.98
N SER A 93 4.91 16.61 -4.24
CA SER A 93 5.25 15.68 -5.31
C SER A 93 4.39 14.44 -5.41
N PHE A 94 4.26 13.64 -4.37
CA PHE A 94 3.51 12.39 -4.49
C PHE A 94 3.12 11.82 -3.13
N GLU A 95 2.19 10.86 -3.20
CA GLU A 95 1.83 10.00 -2.08
C GLU A 95 1.70 8.60 -2.68
N ARG A 96 2.45 7.64 -2.17
CA ARG A 96 2.46 6.29 -2.73
C ARG A 96 2.10 5.28 -1.67
N PHE A 97 1.05 4.49 -1.91
CA PHE A 97 0.57 3.49 -0.98
C PHE A 97 1.06 2.12 -1.42
N PHE A 98 1.49 1.32 -0.45
CA PHE A 98 1.99 -0.04 -0.71
C PHE A 98 1.23 -1.04 0.14
N PHE A 99 0.93 -2.19 -0.44
CA PHE A 99 0.33 -3.31 0.25
C PHE A 99 1.21 -4.54 0.03
N ILE A 100 1.83 -5.02 1.11
CA ILE A 100 2.68 -6.21 1.07
C ILE A 100 1.90 -7.34 1.73
N SER A 101 1.81 -8.48 1.07
CA SER A 101 0.99 -9.60 1.55
C SER A 101 1.69 -10.93 1.35
N SER A 102 1.30 -11.92 2.17
CA SER A 102 1.89 -13.25 2.14
C SER A 102 0.86 -14.26 2.63
N LYS A 103 1.00 -15.50 2.15
CA LYS A 103 0.21 -16.62 2.67
C LYS A 103 0.69 -17.02 4.06
N ASP A 104 1.99 -16.97 4.28
CA ASP A 104 2.59 -17.36 5.55
C ASP A 104 3.00 -16.13 6.34
N SER A 105 3.17 -16.29 7.65
CA SER A 105 3.58 -15.16 8.47
C SER A 105 4.98 -14.70 8.07
N PHE A 106 5.21 -13.40 8.22
CA PHE A 106 6.51 -12.80 7.99
C PHE A 106 6.69 -11.68 8.99
N SER A 107 7.95 -11.26 9.19
CA SER A 107 8.23 -10.22 10.16
C SER A 107 8.51 -8.90 9.44
N ARG A 108 8.36 -7.81 10.19
CA ARG A 108 8.74 -6.48 9.69
C ARG A 108 10.19 -6.47 9.21
N LYS A 109 11.03 -7.28 9.85
CA LYS A 109 12.45 -7.37 9.51
C LYS A 109 12.65 -7.90 8.09
N ASN A 110 11.75 -8.73 7.60
CA ASN A 110 11.83 -9.23 6.22
C ASN A 110 11.65 -8.10 5.20
N LEU A 111 11.20 -6.91 5.62
CA LEU A 111 10.96 -5.78 4.74
C LEU A 111 12.09 -4.75 4.76
N ASP A 112 13.17 -4.99 5.53
CA ASP A 112 14.20 -3.98 5.73
C ASP A 112 14.85 -3.53 4.42
N ALA A 113 15.20 -4.48 3.55
CA ALA A 113 15.83 -4.13 2.27
C ALA A 113 14.88 -3.31 1.39
N PHE A 114 13.60 -3.65 1.42
CA PHE A 114 12.60 -2.92 0.66
C PHE A 114 12.48 -1.48 1.17
N PHE A 115 12.41 -1.29 2.49
CA PHE A 115 12.31 0.03 3.07
C PHE A 115 13.56 0.86 2.82
N ASP A 116 14.74 0.23 2.89
CA ASP A 116 15.99 0.92 2.57
C ASP A 116 15.96 1.43 1.13
N GLN A 117 15.45 0.62 0.21
CA GLN A 117 15.37 1.02 -1.18
C GLN A 117 14.37 2.16 -1.39
N ILE A 118 13.25 2.12 -0.68
CA ILE A 118 12.26 3.19 -0.75
C ILE A 118 12.84 4.51 -0.25
N ASP A 119 13.63 4.47 0.81
CA ASP A 119 14.26 5.68 1.34
C ASP A 119 15.13 6.37 0.30
N LEU A 120 15.75 5.59 -0.60
CA LEU A 120 16.61 6.14 -1.62
C LEU A 120 15.88 6.43 -2.92
N ASN A 121 14.89 5.59 -3.27
CA ASN A 121 14.29 5.60 -4.60
C ASN A 121 12.78 5.35 -4.54
N ALA A 122 12.07 6.19 -3.80
CA ALA A 122 10.64 6.01 -3.56
C ALA A 122 9.79 6.05 -4.83
N ARG A 123 10.35 6.52 -5.93
CA ARG A 123 9.61 6.66 -7.20
C ARG A 123 9.97 5.56 -8.20
N ASP A 124 10.81 4.61 -7.84
CA ASP A 124 11.16 3.51 -8.73
C ASP A 124 9.94 2.67 -9.09
N SER A 125 10.03 1.94 -10.20
CA SER A 125 8.93 1.08 -10.61
C SER A 125 8.63 0.03 -9.54
N ILE A 126 7.36 -0.38 -9.48
CA ILE A 126 6.97 -1.38 -8.50
C ILE A 126 7.70 -2.70 -8.74
N ASP A 127 7.99 -3.04 -9.98
CA ASP A 127 8.74 -4.26 -10.27
C ASP A 127 10.16 -4.18 -9.74
N SER A 128 10.80 -3.03 -9.89
CA SER A 128 12.14 -2.81 -9.35
C SER A 128 12.13 -2.92 -7.84
N LEU A 129 11.18 -2.25 -7.18
CA LEU A 129 11.09 -2.28 -5.73
C LEU A 129 10.77 -3.68 -5.22
N ALA A 130 9.92 -4.43 -5.91
CA ALA A 130 9.54 -5.77 -5.51
C ALA A 130 10.74 -6.72 -5.46
N SER A 131 11.79 -6.45 -6.24
CA SER A 131 12.97 -7.30 -6.24
C SER A 131 13.71 -7.29 -4.90
N TYR A 132 13.40 -6.34 -4.01
CA TYR A 132 14.00 -6.26 -2.68
C TYR A 132 13.18 -6.97 -1.63
N LEU A 133 12.12 -7.67 -2.02
CA LEU A 133 11.31 -8.46 -1.10
C LEU A 133 11.63 -9.95 -1.24
N PRO A 134 11.48 -10.72 -0.15
CA PRO A 134 11.52 -12.18 -0.29
C PRO A 134 10.50 -12.64 -1.33
N SER A 135 10.82 -13.71 -2.05
CA SER A 135 10.01 -14.15 -3.18
C SER A 135 8.59 -14.58 -2.80
N ALA A 136 8.37 -14.95 -1.53
CA ALA A 136 7.06 -15.37 -1.06
C ALA A 136 6.11 -14.21 -0.80
N LEU A 137 6.63 -12.97 -0.80
CA LEU A 137 5.82 -11.78 -0.54
C LEU A 137 5.42 -11.11 -1.84
N GLU A 138 4.21 -10.58 -1.86
CA GLU A 138 3.75 -9.77 -2.99
C GLU A 138 3.60 -8.33 -2.56
N VAL A 139 3.81 -7.42 -3.51
CA VAL A 139 3.59 -5.99 -3.25
C VAL A 139 2.72 -5.42 -4.35
N HIS A 140 1.78 -4.60 -3.94
CA HIS A 140 0.92 -3.84 -4.83
C HIS A 140 0.97 -2.38 -4.41
N ASP A 141 0.76 -1.46 -5.32
CA ASP A 141 0.85 -0.04 -5.00
C ASP A 141 -0.21 0.78 -5.71
N VAL A 142 -0.41 1.97 -5.17
CA VAL A 142 -1.14 3.05 -5.86
C VAL A 142 -0.27 4.28 -5.72
N PHE A 143 0.19 4.81 -6.86
CA PHE A 143 1.08 5.95 -6.90
C PHE A 143 0.25 7.19 -7.29
N LEU A 144 0.11 8.13 -6.36
CA LEU A 144 -0.66 9.36 -6.57
C LEU A 144 0.29 10.53 -6.70
N VAL A 145 -0.08 11.51 -7.54
CA VAL A 145 0.76 12.69 -7.77
C VAL A 145 0.07 13.92 -7.21
N LYS A 146 0.88 14.86 -6.76
CA LYS A 146 0.40 16.13 -6.20
C LYS A 146 0.72 17.30 -7.08
#